data_86bb65db671e8a1ae69c04661d66b87f
#
_entry.id   86bb65db671e8a1ae69c04661d66b87f
#
_cell.length_a   1.000
_cell.length_b   1.000
_cell.length_c   1.000
_cell.angle_alpha   90.00
_cell.angle_beta   90.00
_cell.angle_gamma   90.00
#
_symmetry.space_group_name_H-M   'P 1'
#
loop_
_entity.id
_entity.type
_entity.pdbx_description
1 polymer ?
#
loop_
_entity_poly.entity_id
_entity_poly.type
_entity_poly.pdbx_seq_one_letter_code
_entity_poly.pdbx_strand_id
1 'polypeptide(L)'
;EVEVGEKKDRYEDALCATRAAVEEGIVPGGGVALLKGTKALDSIATANFDQQLGVSIIRNALTRPARQIVENAGEEGSVVVGKLLENPGEFGYGYDASVGEYKDLIAAGVLDPLKVVRTALQDAAGVASLLTTSECCIVEAPEEKPMAAPGMGMGGMGGMGGMGF
;
A
#
# COMPACT_ATOMS: atom_id res chain seq x y z
N GLU A 1 -11.01 -15.58 19.90
CA GLU A 1 -9.53 -15.75 19.76
C GLU A 1 -8.96 -14.84 18.67
N VAL A 2 -9.54 -14.82 17.48
CA VAL A 2 -9.10 -13.96 16.36
C VAL A 2 -9.16 -12.48 16.74
N GLU A 3 -10.26 -12.01 17.31
CA GLU A 3 -10.45 -10.62 17.73
C GLU A 3 -9.43 -10.17 18.78
N VAL A 4 -9.07 -11.06 19.71
CA VAL A 4 -8.05 -10.78 20.72
C VAL A 4 -6.66 -10.69 20.06
N GLY A 5 -6.37 -11.56 19.07
CA GLY A 5 -5.15 -11.49 18.27
C GLY A 5 -5.02 -10.14 17.55
N GLU A 6 -6.07 -9.71 16.84
CA GLU A 6 -6.09 -8.42 16.16
C GLU A 6 -5.91 -7.21 17.09
N LYS A 7 -6.47 -7.28 18.32
CA LYS A 7 -6.23 -6.24 19.32
C LYS A 7 -4.77 -6.21 19.77
N LYS A 8 -4.17 -7.37 20.00
CA LYS A 8 -2.76 -7.47 20.38
C LYS A 8 -1.87 -6.84 19.30
N ASP A 9 -2.09 -7.20 18.03
CA ASP A 9 -1.31 -6.70 16.91
C ASP A 9 -1.42 -5.17 16.79
N ARG A 10 -2.62 -4.60 16.99
CA ARG A 10 -2.81 -3.14 17.03
C ARG A 10 -2.04 -2.45 18.14
N TYR A 11 -1.95 -3.06 19.33
CA TYR A 11 -1.13 -2.51 20.43
C TYR A 11 0.36 -2.60 20.12
N GLU A 12 0.82 -3.69 19.54
CA GLU A 12 2.22 -3.86 19.13
C GLU A 12 2.60 -2.85 18.05
N ASP A 13 1.74 -2.65 17.04
CA ASP A 13 1.91 -1.63 15.99
C ASP A 13 2.00 -0.21 16.58
N ALA A 14 1.09 0.13 17.50
CA ALA A 14 1.11 1.43 18.15
C ALA A 14 2.40 1.67 18.95
N LEU A 15 2.91 0.65 19.64
CA LEU A 15 4.18 0.73 20.37
C LEU A 15 5.37 0.90 19.42
N CYS A 16 5.42 0.14 18.32
CA CYS A 16 6.46 0.24 17.30
C CYS A 16 6.44 1.62 16.63
N ALA A 17 5.27 2.11 16.24
CA ALA A 17 5.09 3.42 15.65
C ALA A 17 5.53 4.55 16.61
N THR A 18 5.16 4.45 17.88
CA THR A 18 5.57 5.44 18.90
C THR A 18 7.09 5.46 19.09
N ARG A 19 7.74 4.29 19.16
CA ARG A 19 9.21 4.22 19.27
C ARG A 19 9.88 4.84 18.04
N ALA A 20 9.42 4.51 16.85
CA ALA A 20 9.94 5.07 15.60
C ALA A 20 9.75 6.60 15.55
N ALA A 21 8.64 7.12 16.05
CA ALA A 21 8.37 8.55 16.13
C ALA A 21 9.29 9.27 17.13
N VAL A 22 9.63 8.63 18.25
CA VAL A 22 10.59 9.18 19.22
C VAL A 22 12.01 9.24 18.63
N GLU A 23 12.37 8.27 17.79
CA GLU A 23 13.72 8.21 17.20
C GLU A 23 13.97 9.26 16.10
N GLU A 24 13.03 9.46 15.17
CA GLU A 24 13.24 10.33 14.00
C GLU A 24 12.15 11.41 13.83
N GLY A 25 11.17 11.49 14.73
CA GLY A 25 10.09 12.45 14.65
C GLY A 25 8.90 11.96 13.82
N ILE A 26 7.98 12.89 13.54
CA ILE A 26 6.71 12.65 12.87
C ILE A 26 6.58 13.50 11.61
N VAL A 27 5.77 12.99 10.68
CA VAL A 27 5.37 13.69 9.45
C VAL A 27 3.85 13.58 9.26
N PRO A 28 3.23 14.41 8.41
CA PRO A 28 1.81 14.23 8.08
C PRO A 28 1.59 12.85 7.46
N GLY A 29 0.55 12.17 7.92
CA GLY A 29 0.14 10.85 7.45
C GLY A 29 -0.62 10.89 6.10
N GLY A 30 -1.35 9.82 5.80
CA GLY A 30 -2.14 9.76 4.57
C GLY A 30 -1.34 9.76 3.27
N GLY A 31 -0.06 9.40 3.31
CA GLY A 31 0.85 9.43 2.16
C GLY A 31 1.30 10.84 1.74
N VAL A 32 0.88 11.87 2.46
CA VAL A 32 1.16 13.29 2.13
C VAL A 32 2.64 13.62 2.28
N ALA A 33 3.33 13.04 3.24
CA ALA A 33 4.77 13.25 3.42
C ALA A 33 5.57 12.86 2.17
N LEU A 34 5.27 11.69 1.57
CA LEU A 34 5.90 11.24 0.33
C LEU A 34 5.53 12.14 -0.86
N LEU A 35 4.27 12.57 -0.94
CA LEU A 35 3.79 13.46 -1.98
C LEU A 35 4.54 14.81 -1.94
N LYS A 36 4.73 15.38 -0.75
CA LYS A 36 5.50 16.62 -0.57
C LYS A 36 6.99 16.43 -0.77
N GLY A 37 7.51 15.23 -0.53
CA GLY A 37 8.87 14.83 -0.84
C GLY A 37 9.23 14.92 -2.33
N THR A 38 8.25 14.95 -3.22
CA THR A 38 8.49 15.12 -4.67
C THR A 38 9.24 16.40 -5.00
N LYS A 39 9.12 17.46 -4.22
CA LYS A 39 9.87 18.70 -4.39
C LYS A 39 11.39 18.54 -4.27
N ALA A 40 11.85 17.62 -3.42
CA ALA A 40 13.27 17.35 -3.26
C ALA A 40 13.90 16.81 -4.57
N LEU A 41 13.09 16.19 -5.42
CA LEU A 41 13.53 15.66 -6.70
C LEU A 41 13.90 16.77 -7.72
N ASP A 42 13.40 17.98 -7.54
CA ASP A 42 13.68 19.11 -8.44
C ASP A 42 15.14 19.58 -8.33
N SER A 43 15.80 19.32 -7.22
CA SER A 43 17.20 19.67 -6.96
C SER A 43 18.20 18.60 -7.41
N ILE A 44 17.75 17.45 -7.92
CA ILE A 44 18.62 16.36 -8.34
C ILE A 44 19.22 16.67 -9.72
N ALA A 45 20.53 16.86 -9.77
CA ALA A 45 21.25 16.99 -11.02
C ALA A 45 21.37 15.62 -11.70
N THR A 46 20.96 15.52 -12.97
CA THR A 46 21.07 14.33 -13.79
C THR A 46 22.09 14.52 -14.91
N ALA A 47 22.94 13.52 -15.15
CA ALA A 47 23.97 13.60 -16.17
C ALA A 47 23.47 13.20 -17.58
N ASN A 48 22.35 12.49 -17.66
CA ASN A 48 21.78 11.99 -18.92
C ASN A 48 20.27 11.79 -18.82
N PHE A 49 19.66 11.47 -19.96
CA PHE A 49 18.22 11.24 -20.09
C PHE A 49 17.73 10.06 -19.25
N ASP A 50 18.50 8.97 -19.16
CA ASP A 50 18.09 7.78 -18.41
C ASP A 50 17.99 8.05 -16.91
N GLN A 51 18.92 8.83 -16.37
CA GLN A 51 18.83 9.29 -14.97
C GLN A 51 17.63 10.20 -14.75
N GLN A 52 17.34 11.08 -15.70
CA GLN A 52 16.13 11.93 -15.63
C GLN A 52 14.85 11.09 -15.65
N LEU A 53 14.82 10.04 -16.46
CA LEU A 53 13.70 9.10 -16.49
C LEU A 53 13.55 8.39 -15.14
N GLY A 54 14.64 7.95 -14.51
CA GLY A 54 14.64 7.38 -13.17
C GLY A 54 14.04 8.31 -12.12
N VAL A 55 14.41 9.60 -12.13
CA VAL A 55 13.81 10.62 -11.26
C VAL A 55 12.31 10.76 -11.51
N SER A 56 11.88 10.71 -12.76
CA SER A 56 10.45 10.78 -13.13
C SER A 56 9.67 9.56 -12.66
N ILE A 57 10.26 8.37 -12.69
CA ILE A 57 9.66 7.14 -12.16
C ILE A 57 9.44 7.27 -10.66
N ILE A 58 10.45 7.70 -9.91
CA ILE A 58 10.32 7.92 -8.46
C ILE A 58 9.27 8.99 -8.16
N ARG A 59 9.26 10.10 -8.89
CA ARG A 59 8.25 11.16 -8.74
C ARG A 59 6.83 10.61 -8.87
N ASN A 60 6.57 9.79 -9.85
CA ASN A 60 5.27 9.15 -10.04
C ASN A 60 4.96 8.14 -8.93
N ALA A 61 5.94 7.36 -8.50
CA ALA A 61 5.78 6.38 -7.43
C ALA A 61 5.40 7.03 -6.09
N LEU A 62 5.99 8.18 -5.75
CA LEU A 62 5.70 8.92 -4.51
C LEU A 62 4.25 9.42 -4.41
N THR A 63 3.53 9.50 -5.53
CA THR A 63 2.09 9.87 -5.51
C THR A 63 1.18 8.69 -5.18
N ARG A 64 1.64 7.46 -5.34
CA ARG A 64 0.82 6.26 -5.25
C ARG A 64 0.24 5.98 -3.86
N PRO A 65 1.00 6.11 -2.75
CA PRO A 65 0.43 5.85 -1.42
C PRO A 65 -0.76 6.75 -1.09
N ALA A 66 -0.65 8.06 -1.30
CA ALA A 66 -1.75 8.99 -1.07
C ALA A 66 -2.96 8.68 -1.99
N ARG A 67 -2.69 8.40 -3.27
CA ARG A 67 -3.73 8.01 -4.23
C ARG A 67 -4.49 6.76 -3.77
N GLN A 68 -3.77 5.71 -3.38
CA GLN A 68 -4.36 4.45 -2.98
C GLN A 68 -5.23 4.59 -1.72
N ILE A 69 -4.80 5.39 -0.74
CA ILE A 69 -5.60 5.66 0.47
C ILE A 69 -6.93 6.31 0.10
N VAL A 70 -6.92 7.29 -0.79
CA VAL A 70 -8.12 7.99 -1.26
C VAL A 70 -9.04 7.05 -2.06
N GLU A 71 -8.47 6.24 -2.96
CA GLU A 71 -9.23 5.24 -3.74
C GLU A 71 -9.87 4.17 -2.83
N ASN A 72 -9.19 3.75 -1.77
CA ASN A 72 -9.74 2.83 -0.77
C ASN A 72 -10.91 3.44 0.01
N ALA A 73 -10.97 4.76 0.14
CA ALA A 73 -12.08 5.48 0.73
C ALA A 73 -13.26 5.70 -0.25
N GLY A 74 -13.11 5.28 -1.51
CA GLY A 74 -14.15 5.41 -2.54
C GLY A 74 -14.13 6.72 -3.32
N GLU A 75 -13.07 7.51 -3.17
CA GLU A 75 -12.90 8.80 -3.83
C GLU A 75 -11.92 8.73 -5.01
N GLU A 76 -11.92 9.75 -5.88
CA GLU A 76 -11.01 9.80 -7.03
C GLU A 76 -9.62 10.27 -6.62
N GLY A 77 -8.70 9.31 -6.47
CA GLY A 77 -7.35 9.58 -5.97
C GLY A 77 -6.53 10.56 -6.82
N SER A 78 -6.74 10.58 -8.14
CA SER A 78 -6.05 11.49 -9.06
C SER A 78 -6.41 12.95 -8.79
N VAL A 79 -7.68 13.22 -8.53
CA VAL A 79 -8.21 14.57 -8.26
C VAL A 79 -7.65 15.09 -6.94
N VAL A 80 -7.68 14.25 -5.90
CA VAL A 80 -7.18 14.63 -4.57
C VAL A 80 -5.67 14.90 -4.61
N VAL A 81 -4.89 14.01 -5.22
CA VAL A 81 -3.44 14.18 -5.36
C VAL A 81 -3.10 15.43 -6.17
N GLY A 82 -3.81 15.69 -7.28
CA GLY A 82 -3.64 16.91 -8.08
C GLY A 82 -3.83 18.17 -7.22
N LYS A 83 -4.91 18.21 -6.44
CA LYS A 83 -5.23 19.35 -5.57
C LYS A 83 -4.20 19.55 -4.45
N LEU A 84 -3.64 18.48 -3.91
CA LEU A 84 -2.57 18.55 -2.91
C LEU A 84 -1.25 19.08 -3.50
N LEU A 85 -0.95 18.73 -4.76
CA LEU A 85 0.23 19.22 -5.47
C LEU A 85 0.13 20.70 -5.84
N GLU A 86 -1.07 21.22 -6.09
CA GLU A 86 -1.31 22.64 -6.34
C GLU A 86 -1.09 23.51 -5.10
N ASN A 87 -1.25 22.95 -3.89
CA ASN A 87 -1.09 23.63 -2.61
C ASN A 87 0.13 23.14 -1.82
N PRO A 88 1.34 23.36 -2.32
CA PRO A 88 2.56 22.81 -1.70
C PRO A 88 3.01 23.57 -0.44
N GLY A 89 2.36 24.67 -0.06
CA GLY A 89 2.88 25.66 0.89
C GLY A 89 2.86 25.20 2.35
N GLU A 90 1.87 24.44 2.78
CA GLU A 90 1.71 24.02 4.17
C GLU A 90 2.13 22.56 4.35
N PHE A 91 3.13 22.35 5.21
CA PHE A 91 3.68 21.00 5.43
C PHE A 91 2.62 20.01 5.95
N GLY A 92 1.74 20.43 6.86
CA GLY A 92 0.67 19.63 7.43
C GLY A 92 -0.56 19.45 6.54
N TYR A 93 -0.74 20.29 5.51
CA TYR A 93 -1.94 20.26 4.68
C TYR A 93 -2.05 18.99 3.86
N GLY A 94 -3.15 18.27 4.04
CA GLY A 94 -3.43 17.02 3.38
C GLY A 94 -4.92 16.70 3.29
N TYR A 95 -5.25 15.49 2.86
CA TYR A 95 -6.61 14.98 2.74
C TYR A 95 -6.84 13.89 3.79
N ASP A 96 -7.80 14.12 4.67
CA ASP A 96 -8.25 13.12 5.65
C ASP A 96 -9.34 12.25 5.02
N ALA A 97 -8.94 11.08 4.56
CA ALA A 97 -9.83 10.14 3.87
C ALA A 97 -10.92 9.54 4.78
N SER A 98 -10.78 9.65 6.11
CA SER A 98 -11.80 9.13 7.04
C SER A 98 -13.07 9.99 7.09
N VAL A 99 -12.94 11.28 6.80
CA VAL A 99 -14.04 12.27 6.82
C VAL A 99 -14.23 13.00 5.47
N GLY A 100 -13.37 12.76 4.50
CA GLY A 100 -13.47 13.39 3.18
C GLY A 100 -13.10 14.87 3.13
N GLU A 101 -12.18 15.33 3.99
CA GLU A 101 -11.88 16.76 4.14
C GLU A 101 -10.39 17.09 3.95
N TYR A 102 -10.12 18.26 3.37
CA TYR A 102 -8.78 18.86 3.31
C TYR A 102 -8.53 19.67 4.57
N LYS A 103 -7.46 19.34 5.31
CA LYS A 103 -7.12 20.03 6.56
C LYS A 103 -5.65 19.84 6.93
N ASP A 104 -5.23 20.48 8.01
CA ASP A 104 -3.92 20.18 8.62
C ASP A 104 -3.98 18.81 9.30
N LEU A 105 -3.29 17.83 8.73
CA LEU A 105 -3.25 16.46 9.22
C LEU A 105 -2.48 16.34 10.53
N ILE A 106 -1.48 17.21 10.74
CA ILE A 106 -0.72 17.23 11.99
C ILE A 106 -1.64 17.67 13.15
N ALA A 107 -2.35 18.75 12.96
CA ALA A 107 -3.33 19.23 13.94
C ALA A 107 -4.50 18.26 14.15
N ALA A 108 -4.88 17.52 13.11
CA ALA A 108 -5.93 16.49 13.16
C ALA A 108 -5.47 15.16 13.80
N GLY A 109 -4.16 15.00 14.09
CA GLY A 109 -3.61 13.76 14.65
C GLY A 109 -3.42 12.64 13.63
N VAL A 110 -3.46 12.94 12.33
CA VAL A 110 -3.17 11.99 11.25
C VAL A 110 -1.66 12.06 10.97
N LEU A 111 -0.90 11.21 11.64
CA LEU A 111 0.55 11.26 11.71
C LEU A 111 1.17 9.94 11.31
N ASP A 112 2.33 10.01 10.64
CA ASP A 112 3.19 8.86 10.40
C ASP A 112 4.57 9.08 11.05
N PRO A 113 5.24 8.03 11.58
CA PRO A 113 6.63 8.12 11.99
C PRO A 113 7.55 8.32 10.78
N LEU A 114 8.42 9.32 10.82
CA LEU A 114 9.35 9.59 9.71
C LEU A 114 10.23 8.37 9.39
N LYS A 115 10.74 7.68 10.41
CA LYS A 115 11.57 6.49 10.26
C LYS A 115 10.90 5.42 9.40
N VAL A 116 9.60 5.17 9.62
CA VAL A 116 8.83 4.17 8.86
C VAL A 116 8.70 4.58 7.39
N VAL A 117 8.30 5.83 7.15
CA VAL A 117 8.11 6.35 5.78
C VAL A 117 9.43 6.35 5.00
N ARG A 118 10.51 6.80 5.63
CA ARG A 118 11.86 6.84 5.03
C ARG A 118 12.37 5.44 4.71
N THR A 119 12.29 4.51 5.66
CA THR A 119 12.76 3.13 5.48
C THR A 119 11.96 2.43 4.39
N ALA A 120 10.63 2.56 4.40
CA ALA A 120 9.77 1.98 3.37
C ALA A 120 10.16 2.46 1.95
N LEU A 121 10.40 3.76 1.79
CA LEU A 121 10.84 4.32 0.50
C LEU A 121 12.22 3.78 0.07
N GLN A 122 13.18 3.73 1.00
CA GLN A 122 14.53 3.27 0.75
C GLN A 122 14.55 1.79 0.34
N ASP A 123 13.85 0.94 1.08
CA ASP A 123 13.81 -0.49 0.83
C ASP A 123 13.04 -0.81 -0.46
N ALA A 124 11.92 -0.13 -0.71
CA ALA A 124 11.17 -0.27 -1.96
C ALA A 124 12.02 0.12 -3.19
N ALA A 125 12.78 1.21 -3.11
CA ALA A 125 13.70 1.60 -4.18
C ALA A 125 14.83 0.58 -4.38
N GLY A 126 15.37 0.02 -3.29
CA GLY A 126 16.36 -1.05 -3.33
C GLY A 126 15.86 -2.30 -4.05
N VAL A 127 14.69 -2.79 -3.67
CA VAL A 127 14.07 -3.97 -4.30
C VAL A 127 13.71 -3.70 -5.76
N ALA A 128 13.14 -2.54 -6.07
CA ALA A 128 12.82 -2.15 -7.45
C ALA A 128 14.07 -2.11 -8.34
N SER A 129 15.19 -1.60 -7.82
CA SER A 129 16.45 -1.56 -8.57
C SER A 129 17.00 -2.97 -8.83
N LEU A 130 16.87 -3.89 -7.89
CA LEU A 130 17.26 -5.30 -8.10
C LEU A 130 16.39 -5.97 -9.16
N LEU A 131 15.07 -5.76 -9.15
CA LEU A 131 14.16 -6.29 -10.16
C LEU A 131 14.47 -5.76 -11.56
N THR A 132 14.74 -4.46 -11.69
CA THR A 132 15.03 -3.85 -12.98
C THR A 132 16.40 -4.21 -13.56
N THR A 133 17.35 -4.64 -12.71
CA THR A 133 18.70 -5.08 -13.13
C THR A 133 18.83 -6.59 -13.26
N SER A 134 17.80 -7.37 -12.88
CA SER A 134 17.79 -8.82 -13.01
C SER A 134 17.52 -9.26 -14.44
N GLU A 135 18.30 -10.22 -14.96
CA GLU A 135 18.12 -10.79 -16.29
C GLU A 135 17.12 -11.96 -16.31
N CYS A 136 16.92 -12.61 -15.17
CA CYS A 136 15.96 -13.69 -15.03
C CYS A 136 15.36 -13.74 -13.63
N CYS A 137 14.16 -14.35 -13.53
CA CYS A 137 13.48 -14.64 -12.28
C CYS A 137 13.07 -16.11 -12.27
N ILE A 138 13.44 -16.83 -11.21
CA ILE A 138 13.07 -18.22 -11.02
C ILE A 138 11.98 -18.25 -9.94
N VAL A 139 10.81 -18.75 -10.30
CA VAL A 139 9.65 -18.85 -9.40
C VAL A 139 9.05 -20.25 -9.48
N GLU A 140 8.29 -20.64 -8.46
CA GLU A 140 7.53 -21.87 -8.50
C GLU A 140 6.49 -21.82 -9.63
N ALA A 141 6.38 -22.91 -10.39
CA ALA A 141 5.32 -23.03 -11.40
C ALA A 141 3.95 -23.10 -10.71
N PRO A 142 2.91 -22.47 -11.27
CA PRO A 142 1.56 -22.62 -10.75
C PRO A 142 1.17 -24.11 -10.70
N GLU A 143 0.73 -24.61 -9.53
CA GLU A 143 0.17 -25.94 -9.44
C GLU A 143 -1.11 -26.02 -10.28
N GLU A 144 -1.14 -26.94 -11.25
CA GLU A 144 -2.38 -27.31 -11.94
C GLU A 144 -3.28 -27.99 -10.89
N LYS A 145 -4.27 -27.26 -10.37
CA LYS A 145 -5.33 -27.89 -9.56
C LYS A 145 -5.98 -28.94 -10.44
N PRO A 146 -5.97 -30.23 -10.06
CA PRO A 146 -6.68 -31.25 -10.83
C PRO A 146 -8.13 -30.81 -10.94
N MET A 147 -8.64 -30.63 -12.17
CA MET A 147 -10.05 -30.40 -12.41
C MET A 147 -10.78 -31.57 -11.74
N ALA A 148 -11.62 -31.26 -10.74
CA ALA A 148 -12.52 -32.23 -10.16
C ALA A 148 -13.29 -32.84 -11.33
N ALA A 149 -13.07 -34.12 -11.59
CA ALA A 149 -13.81 -34.84 -12.61
C ALA A 149 -15.30 -34.63 -12.36
N PRO A 150 -16.10 -34.29 -13.37
CA PRO A 150 -17.53 -34.18 -13.18
C PRO A 150 -18.02 -35.55 -12.70
N GLY A 151 -18.52 -35.59 -11.46
CA GLY A 151 -19.01 -36.79 -10.84
C GLY A 151 -20.02 -37.46 -11.76
N MET A 152 -19.67 -38.60 -12.32
CA MET A 152 -20.61 -39.53 -12.90
C MET A 152 -21.58 -39.96 -11.80
N GLY A 153 -22.72 -39.26 -11.71
CA GLY A 153 -23.89 -39.70 -10.97
C GLY A 153 -24.40 -40.97 -11.60
N MET A 154 -23.88 -42.11 -11.14
CA MET A 154 -24.43 -43.40 -11.50
C MET A 154 -25.67 -43.67 -10.66
N GLY A 155 -26.83 -43.43 -11.29
CA GLY A 155 -28.13 -43.81 -10.77
C GLY A 155 -28.17 -45.28 -10.48
N GLY A 156 -28.30 -45.64 -9.21
CA GLY A 156 -28.66 -46.96 -8.75
C GLY A 156 -30.18 -47.07 -8.62
N MET A 157 -30.79 -47.60 -9.64
CA MET A 157 -32.18 -47.99 -9.67
C MET A 157 -32.30 -49.42 -9.10
N GLY A 158 -33.27 -49.63 -8.22
CA GLY A 158 -33.92 -50.94 -8.12
C GLY A 158 -33.65 -51.77 -6.86
N GLY A 159 -34.68 -52.02 -6.17
CA GLY A 159 -34.75 -53.06 -5.11
C GLY A 159 -36.04 -53.03 -4.34
N MET A 160 -37.08 -53.42 -5.04
CA MET A 160 -38.39 -53.80 -4.48
C MET A 160 -38.32 -55.15 -3.82
N GLY A 161 -38.95 -55.35 -2.69
CA GLY A 161 -39.33 -56.68 -2.27
C GLY A 161 -39.26 -56.97 -0.81
N GLY A 162 -40.36 -57.24 -0.22
CA GLY A 162 -40.54 -58.37 0.66
C GLY A 162 -41.04 -58.12 2.06
N MET A 163 -42.32 -58.22 2.17
CA MET A 163 -43.16 -58.66 3.31
C MET A 163 -42.49 -59.57 4.35
N GLY A 164 -42.99 -59.44 5.58
CA GLY A 164 -43.15 -60.60 6.42
C GLY A 164 -42.99 -60.36 7.92
N PHE A 165 -44.12 -60.37 8.56
CA PHE A 165 -44.39 -60.58 9.98
C PHE A 165 -43.96 -59.51 11.00
#